data_d7bca3d0868b488af19bd1f7ef971fb2
#
_entry.id   d7bca3d0868b488af19bd1f7ef971fb2
#
_cell.length_a   1.000
_cell.length_b   1.000
_cell.length_c   1.000
_cell.angle_alpha   90.00
_cell.angle_beta   90.00
_cell.angle_gamma   90.00
#
_symmetry.space_group_name_H-M   'P 1'
#
loop_
_entity.id
_entity.type
_entity.pdbx_description
1 polymer ?
#
loop_
_entity_poly.entity_id
_entity_poly.type
_entity_poly.pdbx_seq_one_letter_code
_entity_poly.pdbx_strand_id
1 'polypeptide(L)'
;MLSIACTRAGTGRERPLKGRLAQVWRFVPDKRLSDDDRANFLRLGRPRWQTHNDSRFSAALKYCYRHSSSPAPMLARLPLYLRLVRMDKPIGSLLLLWPTLNALWIASNGHPSPMLLLIFVLGTLLMRSAGCAINDYADRDFDKHVKRTENRPITSGKIAAWEAVALAGALSLIAFLLILPLNTLTKELSVFALFVAGSYPFTKRFFAIPQAYLGIAFGFGIPMAFAAVQDHVPPLAWIMLAANVFWSVAYDTEYAMVDRDDDIKIGIRTSALTFGRFDVLAIMLCYAVALGIYVWVGMTLAFGALYWIGWAAAAACAVYHYTLIKNRERMSCFAAFKHNNWLGGVLFAGIAAHYAFFR
;
A
#
# COMPACT_ATOMS: atom_id res chain seq x y z
N MET A 1 -7.18 37.16 -16.37
CA MET A 1 -6.11 36.20 -16.74
C MET A 1 -6.58 34.89 -17.40
N LEU A 2 -7.85 34.74 -17.72
CA LEU A 2 -8.43 33.53 -18.34
C LEU A 2 -8.57 33.64 -19.89
N SER A 3 -8.21 34.77 -20.47
CA SER A 3 -8.31 35.04 -21.93
C SER A 3 -7.16 34.46 -22.77
N ILE A 4 -6.06 34.03 -22.16
CA ILE A 4 -4.83 33.68 -22.88
C ILE A 4 -4.70 32.17 -23.17
N ALA A 5 -5.41 31.31 -22.43
CA ALA A 5 -5.27 29.86 -22.59
C ALA A 5 -6.04 29.27 -23.79
N CYS A 6 -6.99 30.00 -24.36
CA CYS A 6 -7.82 29.50 -25.46
C CYS A 6 -7.31 29.91 -26.87
N THR A 7 -6.30 30.76 -26.95
CA THR A 7 -5.76 31.29 -28.23
C THR A 7 -4.65 30.42 -28.86
N ARG A 8 -4.26 29.29 -28.24
CA ARG A 8 -3.12 28.47 -28.73
C ARG A 8 -3.52 27.18 -29.46
N ALA A 9 -4.79 26.94 -29.67
CA ALA A 9 -5.26 25.78 -30.43
C ALA A 9 -6.03 26.25 -31.68
N GLY A 10 -5.35 26.47 -32.79
CA GLY A 10 -6.03 26.63 -34.07
C GLY A 10 -5.38 27.61 -35.02
N THR A 11 -4.38 27.16 -35.76
CA THR A 11 -3.99 27.80 -37.04
C THR A 11 -4.80 27.18 -38.17
N GLY A 12 -5.79 27.89 -38.68
CA GLY A 12 -6.44 27.50 -39.92
C GLY A 12 -7.91 27.81 -40.02
N ARG A 13 -8.26 28.92 -40.69
CA ARG A 13 -9.59 29.29 -41.25
C ARG A 13 -10.76 29.34 -40.26
N GLU A 14 -10.85 30.39 -39.45
CA GLU A 14 -11.90 30.53 -38.48
C GLU A 14 -12.56 31.92 -38.49
N ARG A 15 -13.70 32.06 -39.11
CA ARG A 15 -14.56 33.25 -38.89
C ARG A 15 -15.90 33.01 -38.17
N PRO A 16 -16.53 31.84 -38.11
CA PRO A 16 -17.84 31.74 -37.43
C PRO A 16 -17.80 31.34 -35.96
N LEU A 17 -16.70 30.79 -35.39
CA LEU A 17 -16.68 30.27 -34.03
C LEU A 17 -16.45 31.31 -32.93
N LYS A 18 -15.76 32.41 -33.22
CA LYS A 18 -15.45 33.46 -32.23
C LYS A 18 -16.69 34.16 -31.67
N GLY A 19 -17.71 34.38 -32.51
CA GLY A 19 -18.94 35.03 -32.08
C GLY A 19 -19.83 34.19 -31.16
N ARG A 20 -19.88 32.89 -31.39
CA ARG A 20 -20.73 31.99 -30.59
C ARG A 20 -20.06 31.61 -29.25
N LEU A 21 -18.76 31.45 -29.20
CA LEU A 21 -18.03 31.21 -27.94
C LEU A 21 -18.12 32.43 -27.03
N ALA A 22 -18.00 33.66 -27.56
CA ALA A 22 -18.16 34.87 -26.75
C ALA A 22 -19.54 35.02 -26.11
N GLN A 23 -20.62 34.52 -26.77
CA GLN A 23 -21.96 34.49 -26.18
C GLN A 23 -22.08 33.41 -25.08
N VAL A 24 -21.46 32.25 -25.26
CA VAL A 24 -21.48 31.17 -24.24
C VAL A 24 -20.79 31.61 -22.95
N TRP A 25 -19.69 32.35 -23.06
CA TRP A 25 -18.97 32.84 -21.87
C TRP A 25 -19.72 33.90 -21.06
N ARG A 26 -20.67 34.60 -21.65
CA ARG A 26 -21.55 35.55 -20.93
C ARG A 26 -22.59 34.86 -20.04
N PHE A 27 -22.77 33.54 -20.18
CA PHE A 27 -23.81 32.78 -19.46
C PHE A 27 -23.25 31.73 -18.48
N VAL A 28 -21.92 31.60 -18.30
CA VAL A 28 -21.32 30.74 -17.26
C VAL A 28 -21.20 31.58 -15.98
N PRO A 29 -21.95 31.27 -14.92
CA PRO A 29 -21.86 32.04 -13.67
C PRO A 29 -20.48 31.87 -13.04
N ASP A 30 -19.81 32.96 -12.76
CA ASP A 30 -18.58 32.97 -11.96
C ASP A 30 -18.92 32.38 -10.58
N LYS A 31 -18.06 31.49 -10.08
CA LYS A 31 -18.19 30.89 -8.73
C LYS A 31 -18.20 31.91 -7.58
N ARG A 32 -18.04 33.20 -7.87
CA ARG A 32 -18.06 34.29 -6.90
C ARG A 32 -19.40 35.01 -6.80
N LEU A 33 -20.42 34.58 -7.53
CA LEU A 33 -21.75 35.15 -7.41
C LEU A 33 -22.38 34.76 -6.06
N SER A 34 -22.98 35.74 -5.40
CA SER A 34 -23.75 35.55 -4.17
C SER A 34 -24.97 34.67 -4.41
N ASP A 35 -25.53 34.09 -3.32
CA ASP A 35 -26.75 33.27 -3.45
C ASP A 35 -27.94 34.06 -3.99
N ASP A 36 -28.01 35.38 -3.76
CA ASP A 36 -29.02 36.30 -4.34
C ASP A 36 -28.87 36.46 -5.86
N ASP A 37 -27.63 36.50 -6.37
CA ASP A 37 -27.35 36.56 -7.80
C ASP A 37 -27.74 35.24 -8.49
N ARG A 38 -27.59 34.11 -7.83
CA ARG A 38 -28.08 32.81 -8.32
C ARG A 38 -29.58 32.70 -8.35
N ALA A 39 -30.29 33.24 -7.36
CA ALA A 39 -31.74 33.24 -7.30
C ALA A 39 -32.34 34.11 -8.41
N ASN A 40 -31.73 35.26 -8.70
CA ASN A 40 -32.17 36.14 -9.82
C ASN A 40 -31.88 35.51 -11.18
N PHE A 41 -30.79 34.78 -11.36
CA PHE A 41 -30.51 34.05 -12.61
C PHE A 41 -31.53 32.94 -12.88
N LEU A 42 -32.00 32.24 -11.84
CA LEU A 42 -33.02 31.18 -11.97
C LEU A 42 -34.42 31.73 -12.27
N ARG A 43 -34.72 33.02 -11.92
CA ARG A 43 -36.01 33.70 -12.23
C ARG A 43 -36.11 34.16 -13.67
N LEU A 44 -35.00 34.31 -14.39
CA LEU A 44 -35.00 34.81 -15.81
C LEU A 44 -35.37 33.74 -16.85
N GLY A 45 -35.99 32.66 -16.47
CA GLY A 45 -36.56 31.65 -17.35
C GLY A 45 -35.53 30.91 -18.21
N ARG A 46 -35.63 29.61 -18.26
CA ARG A 46 -34.76 28.75 -19.09
C ARG A 46 -34.79 29.24 -20.54
N PRO A 47 -33.67 29.64 -21.17
CA PRO A 47 -33.66 29.95 -22.59
C PRO A 47 -34.09 28.69 -23.37
N ARG A 48 -35.04 28.90 -24.29
CA ARG A 48 -35.67 27.87 -25.13
C ARG A 48 -34.68 27.39 -26.21
N TRP A 49 -33.68 26.58 -25.81
CA TRP A 49 -32.73 25.92 -26.71
C TRP A 49 -33.09 24.43 -26.87
N GLN A 50 -34.32 24.19 -27.34
CA GLN A 50 -34.67 22.90 -27.91
C GLN A 50 -34.45 22.97 -29.41
N THR A 51 -33.70 22.00 -29.91
CA THR A 51 -33.37 21.62 -31.27
C THR A 51 -32.03 22.15 -31.81
N HIS A 52 -30.98 21.47 -31.48
CA HIS A 52 -30.04 20.87 -32.43
C HIS A 52 -29.04 20.01 -31.63
N ASN A 53 -29.10 18.71 -31.92
CA ASN A 53 -28.23 17.69 -31.35
C ASN A 53 -26.83 17.83 -31.99
N ASP A 54 -26.11 18.90 -31.61
CA ASP A 54 -24.77 19.15 -32.12
C ASP A 54 -23.76 18.42 -31.23
N SER A 55 -23.51 17.14 -31.57
CA SER A 55 -22.56 16.27 -30.89
C SER A 55 -21.15 16.89 -30.74
N ARG A 56 -20.80 17.80 -31.68
CA ARG A 56 -19.54 18.56 -31.68
C ARG A 56 -19.48 19.62 -30.58
N PHE A 57 -20.62 20.27 -30.29
CA PHE A 57 -20.71 21.27 -29.22
C PHE A 57 -20.66 20.62 -27.83
N SER A 58 -21.33 19.51 -27.65
CA SER A 58 -21.24 18.69 -26.43
C SER A 58 -19.82 18.15 -26.20
N ALA A 59 -19.12 17.72 -27.26
CA ALA A 59 -17.75 17.28 -27.22
C ALA A 59 -16.79 18.44 -26.88
N ALA A 60 -16.97 19.62 -27.46
CA ALA A 60 -16.17 20.81 -27.16
C ALA A 60 -16.35 21.29 -25.71
N LEU A 61 -17.58 21.30 -25.18
CA LEU A 61 -17.86 21.61 -23.77
C LEU A 61 -17.25 20.57 -22.82
N LYS A 62 -17.35 19.28 -23.14
CA LYS A 62 -16.69 18.22 -22.36
C LYS A 62 -15.16 18.35 -22.44
N TYR A 63 -14.62 18.73 -23.58
CA TYR A 63 -13.18 18.98 -23.75
C TYR A 63 -12.71 20.19 -22.94
N CYS A 64 -13.41 21.33 -23.02
CA CYS A 64 -13.10 22.52 -22.22
C CYS A 64 -13.28 22.29 -20.72
N TYR A 65 -14.33 21.61 -20.30
CA TYR A 65 -14.53 21.25 -18.88
C TYR A 65 -13.45 20.31 -18.36
N ARG A 66 -12.98 19.37 -19.18
CA ARG A 66 -11.92 18.43 -18.83
C ARG A 66 -10.52 19.07 -18.75
N HIS A 67 -10.30 20.19 -19.46
CA HIS A 67 -9.01 20.90 -19.54
C HIS A 67 -8.97 22.23 -18.78
N SER A 68 -10.09 22.72 -18.28
CA SER A 68 -10.17 23.98 -17.52
C SER A 68 -10.09 23.80 -16.00
N SER A 69 -9.90 22.58 -15.49
CA SER A 69 -9.56 22.39 -14.09
C SER A 69 -8.13 22.85 -13.88
N SER A 70 -7.92 24.08 -13.44
CA SER A 70 -6.67 24.47 -12.80
C SER A 70 -6.31 23.42 -11.74
N PRO A 71 -5.07 22.94 -11.69
CA PRO A 71 -4.68 21.95 -10.68
C PRO A 71 -5.07 22.50 -9.30
N ALA A 72 -5.87 21.74 -8.59
CA ALA A 72 -6.24 22.09 -7.22
C ALA A 72 -4.96 22.41 -6.44
N PRO A 73 -4.96 23.42 -5.56
CA PRO A 73 -3.76 23.77 -4.79
C PRO A 73 -3.20 22.51 -4.13
N MET A 74 -1.88 22.38 -4.09
CA MET A 74 -1.17 21.16 -3.64
C MET A 74 -1.68 20.65 -2.28
N LEU A 75 -2.01 21.56 -1.36
CA LEU A 75 -2.61 21.24 -0.06
C LEU A 75 -3.99 20.56 -0.17
N ALA A 76 -4.81 20.91 -1.16
CA ALA A 76 -6.11 20.26 -1.38
C ALA A 76 -5.96 18.82 -1.93
N ARG A 77 -4.79 18.47 -2.47
CA ARG A 77 -4.49 17.12 -2.97
C ARG A 77 -3.81 16.22 -1.92
N LEU A 78 -3.36 16.79 -0.79
CA LEU A 78 -2.67 16.05 0.27
C LEU A 78 -3.45 14.80 0.75
N PRO A 79 -4.78 14.85 0.99
CA PRO A 79 -5.53 13.65 1.37
C PRO A 79 -5.48 12.53 0.34
N LEU A 80 -5.34 12.85 -0.95
CA LEU A 80 -5.22 11.86 -2.02
C LEU A 80 -3.86 11.15 -1.96
N TYR A 81 -2.77 11.90 -1.71
CA TYR A 81 -1.44 11.32 -1.53
C TYR A 81 -1.35 10.47 -0.27
N LEU A 82 -1.92 10.91 0.86
CA LEU A 82 -1.99 10.12 2.09
C LEU A 82 -2.75 8.79 1.89
N ARG A 83 -3.82 8.82 1.09
CA ARG A 83 -4.54 7.60 0.69
C ARG A 83 -3.72 6.72 -0.25
N LEU A 84 -2.97 7.28 -1.18
CA LEU A 84 -2.11 6.55 -2.10
C LEU A 84 -1.03 5.76 -1.34
N VAL A 85 -0.39 6.39 -0.36
CA VAL A 85 0.65 5.76 0.48
C VAL A 85 0.09 4.97 1.68
N ARG A 86 -1.23 4.82 1.79
CA ARG A 86 -1.91 4.05 2.85
C ARG A 86 -1.64 4.53 4.29
N MET A 87 -1.35 5.81 4.48
CA MET A 87 -1.18 6.39 5.83
C MET A 87 -2.50 6.40 6.63
N ASP A 88 -3.64 6.27 5.95
CA ASP A 88 -4.96 6.08 6.53
C ASP A 88 -5.20 4.65 7.09
N LYS A 89 -4.27 3.71 6.81
CA LYS A 89 -4.41 2.28 7.18
C LYS A 89 -3.08 1.72 7.71
N PRO A 90 -2.71 2.04 8.96
CA PRO A 90 -1.40 1.73 9.53
C PRO A 90 -1.11 0.23 9.69
N ILE A 91 -2.14 -0.62 9.68
CA ILE A 91 -2.01 -2.08 9.88
C ILE A 91 -0.97 -2.70 8.95
N GLY A 92 -0.98 -2.32 7.66
CA GLY A 92 0.01 -2.85 6.72
C GLY A 92 1.44 -2.47 7.05
N SER A 93 1.69 -1.32 7.68
CA SER A 93 3.02 -0.91 8.13
C SER A 93 3.48 -1.71 9.35
N LEU A 94 2.57 -2.03 10.26
CA LEU A 94 2.84 -2.81 11.45
C LEU A 94 3.20 -4.26 11.12
N LEU A 95 2.57 -4.86 10.09
CA LEU A 95 2.92 -6.20 9.62
C LEU A 95 4.38 -6.31 9.12
N LEU A 96 4.94 -5.23 8.58
CA LEU A 96 6.36 -5.18 8.21
C LEU A 96 7.26 -4.83 9.40
N LEU A 97 6.74 -4.02 10.31
CA LEU A 97 7.51 -3.49 11.44
C LEU A 97 7.82 -4.58 12.47
N TRP A 98 6.85 -5.45 12.81
CA TRP A 98 7.03 -6.48 13.83
C TRP A 98 8.21 -7.41 13.56
N PRO A 99 8.34 -8.04 12.37
CA PRO A 99 9.49 -8.92 12.10
C PRO A 99 10.83 -8.16 12.07
N THR A 100 10.80 -6.91 11.60
CA THR A 100 11.98 -6.03 11.63
C THR A 100 12.41 -5.72 13.06
N LEU A 101 11.47 -5.40 13.95
CA LEU A 101 11.74 -5.16 15.37
C LEU A 101 12.19 -6.43 16.10
N ASN A 102 11.59 -7.60 15.81
CA ASN A 102 12.05 -8.88 16.33
C ASN A 102 13.53 -9.08 16.03
N ALA A 103 13.93 -8.88 14.78
CA ALA A 103 15.31 -9.01 14.34
C ALA A 103 16.23 -7.97 15.01
N LEU A 104 15.79 -6.72 15.08
CA LEU A 104 16.59 -5.65 15.68
C LEU A 104 16.83 -5.89 17.18
N TRP A 105 15.80 -6.34 17.92
CA TRP A 105 15.93 -6.71 19.33
C TRP A 105 16.89 -7.88 19.54
N ILE A 106 16.74 -8.94 18.76
CA ILE A 106 17.60 -10.12 18.84
C ILE A 106 19.05 -9.78 18.45
N ALA A 107 19.25 -9.05 17.35
CA ALA A 107 20.57 -8.67 16.87
C ALA A 107 21.34 -7.81 17.87
N SER A 108 20.64 -6.93 18.62
CA SER A 108 21.20 -6.00 19.59
C SER A 108 21.16 -6.53 21.04
N ASN A 109 20.84 -7.82 21.23
CA ASN A 109 20.67 -8.40 22.56
C ASN A 109 19.75 -7.61 23.48
N GLY A 110 18.63 -7.13 22.93
CA GLY A 110 17.59 -6.40 23.64
C GLY A 110 17.84 -4.89 23.82
N HIS A 111 18.98 -4.38 23.37
CA HIS A 111 19.38 -2.98 23.55
C HIS A 111 19.66 -2.27 22.21
N PRO A 112 18.67 -2.15 21.30
CA PRO A 112 18.88 -1.42 20.07
C PRO A 112 19.16 0.06 20.37
N SER A 113 20.15 0.64 19.68
CA SER A 113 20.41 2.07 19.84
C SER A 113 19.18 2.86 19.37
N PRO A 114 18.84 4.02 20.02
CA PRO A 114 17.72 4.85 19.63
C PRO A 114 17.80 5.29 18.15
N MET A 115 19.01 5.51 17.66
CA MET A 115 19.23 5.87 16.25
C MET A 115 18.84 4.72 15.32
N LEU A 116 19.27 3.48 15.58
CA LEU A 116 18.88 2.32 14.79
C LEU A 116 17.37 2.09 14.83
N LEU A 117 16.77 2.18 16.01
CA LEU A 117 15.32 2.05 16.16
C LEU A 117 14.58 3.06 15.30
N LEU A 118 14.98 4.34 15.34
CA LEU A 118 14.39 5.40 14.52
C LEU A 118 14.55 5.12 13.03
N ILE A 119 15.75 4.74 12.58
CA ILE A 119 16.05 4.42 11.18
C ILE A 119 15.17 3.27 10.68
N PHE A 120 15.08 2.17 11.41
CA PHE A 120 14.29 1.00 11.00
C PHE A 120 12.77 1.26 11.04
N VAL A 121 12.28 2.01 12.04
CA VAL A 121 10.86 2.39 12.11
C VAL A 121 10.49 3.32 10.94
N LEU A 122 11.22 4.41 10.76
CA LEU A 122 10.95 5.37 9.68
C LEU A 122 11.19 4.73 8.31
N GLY A 123 12.28 3.96 8.14
CA GLY A 123 12.59 3.24 6.91
C GLY A 123 11.47 2.28 6.51
N THR A 124 10.93 1.51 7.47
CA THR A 124 9.80 0.61 7.23
C THR A 124 8.55 1.38 6.78
N LEU A 125 8.21 2.49 7.45
CA LEU A 125 7.06 3.32 7.08
C LEU A 125 7.21 3.91 5.68
N LEU A 126 8.38 4.45 5.35
CA LEU A 126 8.68 5.04 4.05
C LEU A 126 8.64 4.00 2.93
N MET A 127 9.32 2.86 3.12
CA MET A 127 9.36 1.79 2.12
C MET A 127 8.00 1.12 1.92
N ARG A 128 7.21 0.95 3.00
CA ARG A 128 5.83 0.48 2.89
C ARG A 128 4.96 1.45 2.08
N SER A 129 5.13 2.75 2.32
CA SER A 129 4.42 3.81 1.59
C SER A 129 4.82 3.84 0.11
N ALA A 130 6.11 3.75 -0.19
CA ALA A 130 6.62 3.65 -1.56
C ALA A 130 6.07 2.40 -2.28
N GLY A 131 6.09 1.24 -1.60
CA GLY A 131 5.55 -0.01 -2.13
C GLY A 131 4.05 0.08 -2.45
N CYS A 132 3.26 0.79 -1.63
CA CYS A 132 1.83 1.03 -1.93
C CYS A 132 1.65 1.85 -3.20
N ALA A 133 2.43 2.91 -3.39
CA ALA A 133 2.33 3.76 -4.57
C ALA A 133 2.72 3.00 -5.86
N ILE A 134 3.78 2.19 -5.82
CA ILE A 134 4.21 1.34 -6.95
C ILE A 134 3.20 0.23 -7.21
N ASN A 135 2.62 -0.38 -6.16
CA ASN A 135 1.58 -1.40 -6.34
C ASN A 135 0.32 -0.81 -7.00
N ASP A 136 -0.16 0.35 -6.55
CA ASP A 136 -1.31 1.02 -7.18
C ASP A 136 -1.00 1.44 -8.63
N TYR A 137 0.26 1.82 -8.94
CA TYR A 137 0.71 2.07 -10.32
C TYR A 137 0.69 0.81 -11.18
N ALA A 138 1.24 -0.30 -10.68
CA ALA A 138 1.33 -1.56 -11.43
C ALA A 138 -0.05 -2.18 -11.68
N ASP A 139 -0.95 -2.10 -10.68
CA ASP A 139 -2.27 -2.72 -10.71
C ASP A 139 -3.35 -1.79 -11.30
N ARG A 140 -3.04 -0.54 -11.73
CA ARG A 140 -4.00 0.49 -12.14
C ARG A 140 -5.04 0.07 -13.17
N ASP A 141 -4.68 -0.86 -14.07
CA ASP A 141 -5.57 -1.34 -15.12
C ASP A 141 -6.48 -2.47 -14.63
N PHE A 142 -6.03 -3.28 -13.67
CA PHE A 142 -6.79 -4.34 -13.02
C PHE A 142 -7.73 -3.80 -11.95
N ASP A 143 -7.28 -2.83 -11.17
CA ASP A 143 -8.02 -2.20 -10.05
C ASP A 143 -9.36 -1.59 -10.46
N LYS A 144 -9.55 -1.24 -11.73
CA LYS A 144 -10.82 -0.73 -12.29
C LYS A 144 -11.95 -1.75 -12.24
N HIS A 145 -11.62 -3.03 -12.19
CA HIS A 145 -12.55 -4.14 -12.25
C HIS A 145 -12.83 -4.78 -10.89
N VAL A 146 -12.16 -4.30 -9.83
CA VAL A 146 -12.32 -4.80 -8.45
C VAL A 146 -13.05 -3.74 -7.61
N LYS A 147 -14.23 -4.09 -7.07
CA LYS A 147 -15.09 -3.18 -6.27
C LYS A 147 -14.35 -2.45 -5.15
N ARG A 148 -13.40 -3.11 -4.50
CA ARG A 148 -12.65 -2.54 -3.38
C ARG A 148 -11.63 -1.49 -3.82
N THR A 149 -11.13 -1.57 -5.04
CA THR A 149 -9.99 -0.78 -5.54
C THR A 149 -10.35 0.24 -6.62
N GLU A 150 -11.56 0.19 -7.18
CA GLU A 150 -12.04 1.11 -8.22
C GLU A 150 -11.93 2.60 -7.85
N ASN A 151 -12.04 2.90 -6.55
CA ASN A 151 -11.98 4.26 -6.00
C ASN A 151 -10.56 4.69 -5.56
N ARG A 152 -9.51 3.91 -5.86
CA ARG A 152 -8.13 4.30 -5.59
C ARG A 152 -7.75 5.58 -6.36
N PRO A 153 -6.87 6.43 -5.80
CA PRO A 153 -6.52 7.71 -6.41
C PRO A 153 -6.04 7.63 -7.87
N ILE A 154 -5.22 6.63 -8.22
CA ILE A 154 -4.75 6.41 -9.60
C ILE A 154 -5.86 5.84 -10.47
N THR A 155 -6.54 4.80 -10.00
CA THR A 155 -7.61 4.11 -10.74
C THR A 155 -8.76 5.04 -11.10
N SER A 156 -9.13 5.94 -10.17
CA SER A 156 -10.17 6.98 -10.37
C SER A 156 -9.68 8.21 -11.15
N GLY A 157 -8.42 8.26 -11.60
CA GLY A 157 -7.84 9.37 -12.36
C GLY A 157 -7.61 10.66 -11.56
N LYS A 158 -7.69 10.62 -10.22
CA LYS A 158 -7.46 11.78 -9.33
C LYS A 158 -5.98 12.12 -9.16
N ILE A 159 -5.11 11.13 -9.31
CA ILE A 159 -3.64 11.26 -9.30
C ILE A 159 -3.15 10.64 -10.61
N ALA A 160 -2.20 11.32 -11.29
CA ALA A 160 -1.58 10.78 -12.48
C ALA A 160 -0.61 9.63 -12.13
N ALA A 161 -0.48 8.65 -13.01
CA ALA A 161 0.35 7.47 -12.77
C ALA A 161 1.83 7.83 -12.52
N TRP A 162 2.37 8.84 -13.21
CA TRP A 162 3.74 9.31 -13.02
C TRP A 162 3.97 9.93 -11.62
N GLU A 163 2.94 10.59 -11.04
CA GLU A 163 3.03 11.18 -9.70
C GLU A 163 3.23 10.09 -8.63
N ALA A 164 2.60 8.92 -8.81
CA ALA A 164 2.80 7.80 -7.90
C ALA A 164 4.23 7.24 -7.98
N VAL A 165 4.78 7.13 -9.18
CA VAL A 165 6.18 6.68 -9.39
C VAL A 165 7.16 7.70 -8.80
N ALA A 166 6.94 8.99 -9.03
CA ALA A 166 7.76 10.06 -8.48
C ALA A 166 7.71 10.07 -6.94
N LEU A 167 6.52 9.91 -6.35
CA LEU A 167 6.36 9.83 -4.89
C LEU A 167 7.06 8.60 -4.31
N ALA A 168 6.91 7.44 -4.95
CA ALA A 168 7.61 6.23 -4.52
C ALA A 168 9.14 6.39 -4.59
N GLY A 169 9.65 6.98 -5.67
CA GLY A 169 11.06 7.31 -5.81
C GLY A 169 11.57 8.26 -4.73
N ALA A 170 10.82 9.33 -4.43
CA ALA A 170 11.16 10.28 -3.37
C ALA A 170 11.19 9.62 -1.99
N LEU A 171 10.17 8.79 -1.66
CA LEU A 171 10.12 8.08 -0.38
C LEU A 171 11.26 7.05 -0.25
N SER A 172 11.57 6.33 -1.33
CA SER A 172 12.71 5.40 -1.36
C SER A 172 14.05 6.11 -1.20
N LEU A 173 14.21 7.28 -1.84
CA LEU A 173 15.41 8.10 -1.68
C LEU A 173 15.56 8.59 -0.22
N ILE A 174 14.49 9.08 0.40
CA ILE A 174 14.50 9.49 1.81
C ILE A 174 14.87 8.30 2.70
N ALA A 175 14.29 7.11 2.45
CA ALA A 175 14.63 5.89 3.19
C ALA A 175 16.11 5.51 3.01
N PHE A 176 16.66 5.67 1.81
CA PHE A 176 18.08 5.44 1.55
C PHE A 176 18.99 6.45 2.27
N LEU A 177 18.60 7.73 2.29
CA LEU A 177 19.35 8.76 3.03
C LEU A 177 19.40 8.47 4.54
N LEU A 178 18.33 7.90 5.11
CA LEU A 178 18.31 7.51 6.54
C LEU A 178 19.33 6.45 6.88
N ILE A 179 19.68 5.55 5.96
CA ILE A 179 20.64 4.45 6.22
C ILE A 179 22.09 4.82 5.87
N LEU A 180 22.37 5.99 5.33
CA LEU A 180 23.74 6.41 4.98
C LEU A 180 24.74 6.31 6.15
N PRO A 181 24.36 6.61 7.42
CA PRO A 181 25.25 6.44 8.58
C PRO A 181 25.59 4.99 8.91
N LEU A 182 24.86 4.00 8.35
CA LEU A 182 25.06 2.59 8.63
C LEU A 182 26.22 2.02 7.81
N ASN A 183 26.61 0.77 8.15
CA ASN A 183 27.70 0.06 7.50
C ASN A 183 27.41 -0.26 6.01
N THR A 184 28.43 -0.65 5.27
CA THR A 184 28.36 -0.90 3.83
C THR A 184 27.43 -2.07 3.51
N LEU A 185 27.49 -3.16 4.30
CA LEU A 185 26.64 -4.34 4.10
C LEU A 185 25.15 -3.99 4.17
N THR A 186 24.72 -3.15 5.14
CA THR A 186 23.32 -2.70 5.24
C THR A 186 22.89 -1.89 4.02
N LYS A 187 23.77 -1.05 3.47
CA LYS A 187 23.49 -0.28 2.25
C LYS A 187 23.37 -1.18 1.03
N GLU A 188 24.23 -2.16 0.87
CA GLU A 188 24.16 -3.15 -0.22
C GLU A 188 22.86 -3.98 -0.15
N LEU A 189 22.50 -4.46 1.04
CA LEU A 189 21.25 -5.18 1.27
C LEU A 189 20.02 -4.30 0.97
N SER A 190 20.08 -2.99 1.22
CA SER A 190 18.98 -2.08 0.93
C SER A 190 18.72 -1.92 -0.57
N VAL A 191 19.75 -1.97 -1.40
CA VAL A 191 19.61 -1.94 -2.87
C VAL A 191 18.88 -3.20 -3.35
N PHE A 192 19.25 -4.36 -2.81
CA PHE A 192 18.55 -5.62 -3.11
C PHE A 192 17.10 -5.59 -2.60
N ALA A 193 16.85 -5.09 -1.39
CA ALA A 193 15.53 -4.91 -0.83
C ALA A 193 14.64 -4.03 -1.72
N LEU A 194 15.19 -2.92 -2.22
CA LEU A 194 14.49 -2.02 -3.15
C LEU A 194 14.10 -2.74 -4.45
N PHE A 195 15.02 -3.53 -5.02
CA PHE A 195 14.74 -4.32 -6.21
C PHE A 195 13.60 -5.32 -5.98
N VAL A 196 13.63 -6.07 -4.88
CA VAL A 196 12.59 -7.06 -4.54
C VAL A 196 11.25 -6.35 -4.28
N ALA A 197 11.24 -5.25 -3.53
CA ALA A 197 10.03 -4.49 -3.24
C ALA A 197 9.42 -3.86 -4.51
N GLY A 198 10.25 -3.35 -5.42
CA GLY A 198 9.81 -2.72 -6.67
C GLY A 198 9.30 -3.73 -7.71
N SER A 199 9.87 -4.94 -7.74
CA SER A 199 9.48 -5.99 -8.68
C SER A 199 8.26 -6.80 -8.22
N TYR A 200 7.99 -6.87 -6.91
CA TYR A 200 6.87 -7.63 -6.35
C TYR A 200 5.52 -7.39 -7.05
N PRO A 201 5.04 -6.17 -7.33
CA PRO A 201 3.72 -5.96 -7.90
C PRO A 201 3.53 -6.64 -9.27
N PHE A 202 4.63 -6.87 -9.99
CA PHE A 202 4.61 -7.50 -11.31
C PHE A 202 4.57 -9.03 -11.24
N THR A 203 4.93 -9.63 -10.10
CA THR A 203 5.00 -11.08 -9.91
C THR A 203 3.64 -11.77 -10.00
N LYS A 204 2.55 -11.07 -9.67
CA LYS A 204 1.16 -11.55 -9.77
C LYS A 204 0.76 -12.03 -11.18
N ARG A 205 1.55 -11.68 -12.19
CA ARG A 205 1.28 -12.02 -13.59
C ARG A 205 1.78 -13.41 -13.98
N PHE A 206 2.78 -13.93 -13.25
CA PHE A 206 3.46 -15.17 -13.61
C PHE A 206 3.71 -16.14 -12.44
N PHE A 207 3.88 -15.66 -11.20
CA PHE A 207 4.01 -16.55 -10.04
C PHE A 207 2.66 -17.09 -9.58
N ALA A 208 2.65 -18.38 -9.20
CA ALA A 208 1.46 -19.01 -8.65
C ALA A 208 1.14 -18.55 -7.23
N ILE A 209 2.17 -18.21 -6.44
CA ILE A 209 2.07 -17.74 -5.06
C ILE A 209 2.90 -16.45 -4.92
N PRO A 210 2.40 -15.30 -5.46
CA PRO A 210 3.11 -14.02 -5.35
C PRO A 210 3.29 -13.56 -3.89
N GLN A 211 2.47 -14.08 -2.97
CA GLN A 211 2.55 -13.83 -1.53
C GLN A 211 3.87 -14.27 -0.89
N ALA A 212 4.50 -15.31 -1.42
CA ALA A 212 5.83 -15.73 -0.95
C ALA A 212 6.90 -14.69 -1.33
N TYR A 213 6.83 -14.15 -2.55
CA TYR A 213 7.71 -13.07 -2.97
C TYR A 213 7.48 -11.79 -2.17
N LEU A 214 6.21 -11.46 -1.88
CA LEU A 214 5.85 -10.39 -0.96
C LEU A 214 6.50 -10.60 0.41
N GLY A 215 6.44 -11.82 0.94
CA GLY A 215 7.02 -12.17 2.23
C GLY A 215 8.53 -11.92 2.30
N ILE A 216 9.27 -12.17 1.21
CA ILE A 216 10.68 -11.80 1.09
C ILE A 216 10.83 -10.28 1.14
N ALA A 217 10.08 -9.55 0.30
CA ALA A 217 10.15 -8.08 0.24
C ALA A 217 9.84 -7.44 1.60
N PHE A 218 8.80 -7.92 2.28
CA PHE A 218 8.35 -7.40 3.57
C PHE A 218 9.26 -7.78 4.73
N GLY A 219 9.91 -8.94 4.63
CA GLY A 219 10.82 -9.45 5.66
C GLY A 219 12.27 -8.98 5.51
N PHE A 220 12.62 -8.27 4.44
CA PHE A 220 14.02 -7.94 4.16
C PHE A 220 14.65 -6.98 5.20
N GLY A 221 13.82 -6.32 6.00
CA GLY A 221 14.26 -5.61 7.21
C GLY A 221 14.95 -6.50 8.24
N ILE A 222 14.70 -7.83 8.23
CA ILE A 222 15.33 -8.80 9.15
C ILE A 222 16.84 -8.90 8.88
N PRO A 223 17.32 -9.34 7.69
CA PRO A 223 18.77 -9.42 7.45
C PRO A 223 19.44 -8.03 7.52
N MET A 224 18.74 -6.96 7.15
CA MET A 224 19.26 -5.60 7.29
C MET A 224 19.46 -5.20 8.76
N ALA A 225 18.58 -5.60 9.68
CA ALA A 225 18.72 -5.32 11.11
C ALA A 225 19.96 -6.01 11.69
N PHE A 226 20.19 -7.28 11.36
CA PHE A 226 21.40 -8.00 11.76
C PHE A 226 22.66 -7.37 11.16
N ALA A 227 22.64 -7.06 9.86
CA ALA A 227 23.76 -6.38 9.21
C ALA A 227 24.10 -5.04 9.87
N ALA A 228 23.10 -4.23 10.19
CA ALA A 228 23.29 -2.91 10.81
C ALA A 228 23.90 -2.98 12.21
N VAL A 229 23.59 -4.02 12.97
CA VAL A 229 24.06 -4.17 14.36
C VAL A 229 25.40 -4.94 14.42
N GLN A 230 25.56 -5.99 13.60
CA GLN A 230 26.63 -6.98 13.74
C GLN A 230 27.65 -6.95 12.61
N ASP A 231 27.41 -6.15 11.56
CA ASP A 231 28.19 -6.10 10.31
C ASP A 231 28.30 -7.44 9.58
N HIS A 232 27.40 -8.36 9.87
CA HIS A 232 27.22 -9.62 9.17
C HIS A 232 25.77 -10.11 9.27
N VAL A 233 25.38 -11.07 8.42
CA VAL A 233 24.05 -11.68 8.43
C VAL A 233 24.16 -13.14 8.85
N PRO A 234 23.90 -13.48 10.12
CA PRO A 234 23.98 -14.85 10.58
C PRO A 234 22.89 -15.75 9.98
N PRO A 235 23.07 -17.10 9.97
CA PRO A 235 22.02 -18.03 9.51
C PRO A 235 20.68 -17.81 10.20
N LEU A 236 20.66 -17.40 11.45
CA LEU A 236 19.47 -17.06 12.23
C LEU A 236 18.59 -16.02 11.50
N ALA A 237 19.19 -14.98 10.90
CA ALA A 237 18.47 -13.94 10.20
C ALA A 237 17.69 -14.49 8.98
N TRP A 238 18.32 -15.41 8.23
CA TRP A 238 17.69 -16.05 7.07
C TRP A 238 16.56 -17.01 7.48
N ILE A 239 16.73 -17.72 8.61
CA ILE A 239 15.69 -18.58 9.18
C ILE A 239 14.49 -17.72 9.65
N MET A 240 14.75 -16.59 10.30
CA MET A 240 13.71 -15.64 10.67
C MET A 240 13.01 -15.01 9.44
N LEU A 241 13.76 -14.74 8.37
CA LEU A 241 13.17 -14.30 7.11
C LEU A 241 12.25 -15.38 6.52
N ALA A 242 12.65 -16.66 6.57
CA ALA A 242 11.80 -17.76 6.14
C ALA A 242 10.49 -17.83 6.98
N ALA A 243 10.56 -17.67 8.31
CA ALA A 243 9.37 -17.58 9.15
C ALA A 243 8.45 -16.44 8.70
N ASN A 244 9.01 -15.27 8.38
CA ASN A 244 8.24 -14.14 7.87
C ASN A 244 7.60 -14.43 6.51
N VAL A 245 8.27 -15.16 5.61
CA VAL A 245 7.68 -15.56 4.32
C VAL A 245 6.45 -16.43 4.54
N PHE A 246 6.51 -17.46 5.39
CA PHE A 246 5.36 -18.29 5.71
C PHE A 246 4.24 -17.48 6.38
N TRP A 247 4.56 -16.62 7.34
CA TRP A 247 3.56 -15.75 7.94
C TRP A 247 2.91 -14.81 6.93
N SER A 248 3.71 -14.24 6.02
CA SER A 248 3.19 -13.38 4.95
C SER A 248 2.28 -14.13 3.99
N VAL A 249 2.63 -15.36 3.61
CA VAL A 249 1.76 -16.22 2.81
C VAL A 249 0.44 -16.47 3.54
N ALA A 250 0.46 -16.69 4.86
CA ALA A 250 -0.75 -16.92 5.64
C ALA A 250 -1.67 -15.69 5.60
N TYR A 251 -1.21 -14.53 6.10
CA TYR A 251 -2.09 -13.36 6.22
C TYR A 251 -2.49 -12.75 4.87
N ASP A 252 -1.61 -12.79 3.86
CA ASP A 252 -1.95 -12.24 2.56
C ASP A 252 -2.82 -13.20 1.73
N THR A 253 -2.83 -14.52 2.06
CA THR A 253 -3.85 -15.45 1.53
C THR A 253 -5.22 -15.14 2.14
N GLU A 254 -5.31 -14.86 3.45
CA GLU A 254 -6.55 -14.39 4.08
C GLU A 254 -7.08 -13.13 3.38
N TYR A 255 -6.17 -12.21 3.04
CA TYR A 255 -6.52 -11.01 2.28
C TYR A 255 -6.96 -11.32 0.83
N ALA A 256 -6.28 -12.25 0.15
CA ALA A 256 -6.65 -12.68 -1.19
C ALA A 256 -8.01 -13.40 -1.23
N MET A 257 -8.40 -14.08 -0.16
CA MET A 257 -9.75 -14.68 -0.05
C MET A 257 -10.87 -13.63 -0.08
N VAL A 258 -10.58 -12.37 0.32
CA VAL A 258 -11.54 -11.25 0.25
C VAL A 258 -11.89 -10.88 -1.19
N ASP A 259 -10.91 -10.93 -2.10
CA ASP A 259 -11.07 -10.51 -3.49
C ASP A 259 -11.24 -11.71 -4.46
N ARG A 260 -11.33 -12.94 -3.96
CA ARG A 260 -11.32 -14.19 -4.73
C ARG A 260 -12.27 -14.19 -5.93
N ASP A 261 -13.52 -13.76 -5.73
CA ASP A 261 -14.54 -13.77 -6.80
C ASP A 261 -14.24 -12.74 -7.90
N ASP A 262 -13.59 -11.65 -7.53
CA ASP A 262 -13.19 -10.61 -8.46
C ASP A 262 -11.90 -11.04 -9.21
N ASP A 263 -10.92 -11.64 -8.50
CA ASP A 263 -9.65 -12.13 -9.05
C ASP A 263 -9.83 -13.22 -10.11
N ILE A 264 -10.82 -14.13 -9.92
CA ILE A 264 -11.17 -15.15 -10.91
C ILE A 264 -11.59 -14.50 -12.23
N LYS A 265 -12.39 -13.43 -12.18
CA LYS A 265 -12.95 -12.76 -13.38
C LYS A 265 -11.87 -12.03 -14.18
N ILE A 266 -10.86 -11.48 -13.50
CA ILE A 266 -9.79 -10.69 -14.14
C ILE A 266 -8.53 -11.50 -14.43
N GLY A 267 -8.48 -12.79 -14.03
CA GLY A 267 -7.38 -13.71 -14.35
C GLY A 267 -6.08 -13.42 -13.60
N ILE A 268 -6.13 -12.74 -12.44
CA ILE A 268 -4.95 -12.51 -11.59
C ILE A 268 -4.65 -13.78 -10.79
N ARG A 269 -3.35 -14.10 -10.65
CA ARG A 269 -2.89 -15.22 -9.83
C ARG A 269 -2.73 -14.79 -8.37
N THR A 270 -3.34 -15.55 -7.47
CA THR A 270 -3.21 -15.37 -6.02
C THR A 270 -3.07 -16.72 -5.33
N SER A 271 -2.50 -16.72 -4.12
CA SER A 271 -2.41 -17.94 -3.30
C SER A 271 -3.79 -18.54 -3.01
N ALA A 272 -4.82 -17.71 -2.76
CA ALA A 272 -6.18 -18.19 -2.52
C ALA A 272 -6.75 -18.97 -3.72
N LEU A 273 -6.41 -18.57 -4.95
CA LEU A 273 -6.78 -19.31 -6.16
C LEU A 273 -5.92 -20.53 -6.37
N THR A 274 -4.61 -20.43 -6.13
CA THR A 274 -3.65 -21.52 -6.29
C THR A 274 -3.95 -22.68 -5.33
N PHE A 275 -4.21 -22.38 -4.06
CA PHE A 275 -4.57 -23.40 -3.06
C PHE A 275 -6.01 -23.92 -3.21
N GLY A 276 -6.89 -23.15 -3.83
CA GLY A 276 -8.26 -23.53 -4.12
C GLY A 276 -9.02 -23.95 -2.84
N ARG A 277 -9.50 -25.22 -2.79
CA ARG A 277 -10.20 -25.77 -1.63
C ARG A 277 -9.31 -25.99 -0.39
N PHE A 278 -8.00 -25.99 -0.58
CA PHE A 278 -7.03 -26.21 0.50
C PHE A 278 -6.46 -24.90 1.06
N ASP A 279 -7.03 -23.74 0.70
CA ASP A 279 -6.58 -22.42 1.13
C ASP A 279 -6.49 -22.30 2.67
N VAL A 280 -7.52 -22.69 3.40
CA VAL A 280 -7.54 -22.67 4.87
C VAL A 280 -6.47 -23.61 5.46
N LEU A 281 -6.30 -24.81 4.92
CA LEU A 281 -5.25 -25.73 5.34
C LEU A 281 -3.86 -25.14 5.09
N ALA A 282 -3.64 -24.57 3.92
CA ALA A 282 -2.36 -23.95 3.56
C ALA A 282 -2.02 -22.77 4.50
N ILE A 283 -2.99 -21.92 4.83
CA ILE A 283 -2.84 -20.84 5.79
C ILE A 283 -2.40 -21.39 7.16
N MET A 284 -3.10 -22.40 7.66
CA MET A 284 -2.79 -22.99 8.98
C MET A 284 -1.42 -23.68 9.00
N LEU A 285 -1.04 -24.35 7.91
CA LEU A 285 0.32 -24.93 7.78
C LEU A 285 1.39 -23.82 7.75
N CYS A 286 1.13 -22.71 7.05
CA CYS A 286 2.04 -21.57 7.05
C CYS A 286 2.21 -20.96 8.45
N TYR A 287 1.12 -20.81 9.22
CA TYR A 287 1.22 -20.39 10.63
C TYR A 287 2.01 -21.41 11.47
N ALA A 288 1.75 -22.71 11.31
CA ALA A 288 2.44 -23.74 12.05
C ALA A 288 3.95 -23.72 11.77
N VAL A 289 4.35 -23.56 10.50
CA VAL A 289 5.78 -23.46 10.13
C VAL A 289 6.40 -22.17 10.70
N ALA A 290 5.75 -21.01 10.53
CA ALA A 290 6.25 -19.75 11.04
C ALA A 290 6.44 -19.79 12.58
N LEU A 291 5.42 -20.23 13.31
CA LEU A 291 5.48 -20.37 14.77
C LEU A 291 6.46 -21.47 15.23
N GLY A 292 6.57 -22.57 14.46
CA GLY A 292 7.54 -23.63 14.70
C GLY A 292 8.99 -23.13 14.57
N ILE A 293 9.26 -22.28 13.58
CA ILE A 293 10.58 -21.61 13.46
C ILE A 293 10.83 -20.73 14.70
N TYR A 294 9.84 -19.99 15.18
CA TYR A 294 9.99 -19.20 16.40
C TYR A 294 10.15 -20.06 17.66
N VAL A 295 9.61 -21.30 17.71
CA VAL A 295 9.98 -22.27 18.76
C VAL A 295 11.48 -22.57 18.69
N TRP A 296 11.99 -22.89 17.51
CA TRP A 296 13.42 -23.16 17.32
C TRP A 296 14.28 -21.94 17.71
N VAL A 297 13.89 -20.72 17.32
CA VAL A 297 14.57 -19.47 17.73
C VAL A 297 14.59 -19.33 19.24
N GLY A 298 13.46 -19.53 19.92
CA GLY A 298 13.37 -19.45 21.38
C GLY A 298 14.25 -20.48 22.12
N MET A 299 14.28 -21.69 21.60
CA MET A 299 15.17 -22.76 22.17
C MET A 299 16.64 -22.46 21.93
N THR A 300 17.02 -22.04 20.72
CA THR A 300 18.42 -21.74 20.34
C THR A 300 18.97 -20.55 21.14
N LEU A 301 18.14 -19.53 21.40
CA LEU A 301 18.54 -18.35 22.17
C LEU A 301 18.26 -18.49 23.68
N ALA A 302 17.80 -19.66 24.12
CA ALA A 302 17.43 -19.95 25.51
C ALA A 302 16.50 -18.91 26.14
N PHE A 303 15.44 -18.53 25.40
CA PHE A 303 14.50 -17.54 25.87
C PHE A 303 13.68 -18.03 27.08
N GLY A 304 13.43 -17.12 28.04
CA GLY A 304 12.70 -17.40 29.27
C GLY A 304 11.16 -17.35 29.12
N ALA A 305 10.47 -17.50 30.24
CA ALA A 305 9.02 -17.67 30.30
C ALA A 305 8.21 -16.58 29.59
N LEU A 306 8.63 -15.31 29.68
CA LEU A 306 7.91 -14.20 29.04
C LEU A 306 7.88 -14.32 27.51
N TYR A 307 8.95 -14.82 26.90
CA TYR A 307 8.94 -15.14 25.49
C TYR A 307 7.89 -16.21 25.14
N TRP A 308 7.86 -17.29 25.92
CA TRP A 308 6.93 -18.40 25.68
C TRP A 308 5.46 -17.99 25.88
N ILE A 309 5.19 -17.06 26.81
CA ILE A 309 3.86 -16.45 26.94
C ILE A 309 3.49 -15.67 25.68
N GLY A 310 4.38 -14.83 25.15
CA GLY A 310 4.18 -14.10 23.91
C GLY A 310 3.98 -15.03 22.70
N TRP A 311 4.78 -16.09 22.61
CA TRP A 311 4.62 -17.12 21.58
C TRP A 311 3.28 -17.86 21.69
N ALA A 312 2.89 -18.27 22.89
CA ALA A 312 1.59 -18.92 23.11
C ALA A 312 0.39 -18.01 22.76
N ALA A 313 0.50 -16.71 23.07
CA ALA A 313 -0.49 -15.72 22.65
C ALA A 313 -0.54 -15.59 21.11
N ALA A 314 0.59 -15.60 20.42
CA ALA A 314 0.64 -15.62 18.97
C ALA A 314 0.01 -16.88 18.36
N ALA A 315 0.27 -18.06 18.97
CA ALA A 315 -0.36 -19.30 18.57
C ALA A 315 -1.90 -19.28 18.80
N ALA A 316 -2.36 -18.70 19.90
CA ALA A 316 -3.79 -18.50 20.16
C ALA A 316 -4.44 -17.57 19.11
N CYS A 317 -3.73 -16.51 18.66
CA CYS A 317 -4.16 -15.67 17.54
C CYS A 317 -4.33 -16.50 16.25
N ALA A 318 -3.39 -17.38 15.92
CA ALA A 318 -3.50 -18.22 14.73
C ALA A 318 -4.69 -19.18 14.81
N VAL A 319 -4.96 -19.77 15.99
CA VAL A 319 -6.17 -20.59 16.21
C VAL A 319 -7.45 -19.77 16.07
N TYR A 320 -7.45 -18.55 16.57
CA TYR A 320 -8.58 -17.62 16.38
C TYR A 320 -8.80 -17.30 14.91
N HIS A 321 -7.73 -17.08 14.12
CA HIS A 321 -7.84 -16.85 12.66
C HIS A 321 -8.51 -18.05 11.97
N TYR A 322 -8.18 -19.29 12.36
CA TYR A 322 -8.89 -20.45 11.83
C TYR A 322 -10.42 -20.34 12.01
N THR A 323 -10.90 -19.90 13.19
CA THR A 323 -12.34 -19.75 13.43
C THR A 323 -12.99 -18.73 12.51
N LEU A 324 -12.25 -17.69 12.11
CA LEU A 324 -12.70 -16.64 11.20
C LEU A 324 -12.73 -17.09 9.74
N ILE A 325 -11.69 -17.83 9.29
CA ILE A 325 -11.50 -18.15 7.87
C ILE A 325 -12.14 -19.48 7.43
N LYS A 326 -12.48 -20.39 8.36
CA LYS A 326 -12.99 -21.74 8.04
C LYS A 326 -14.19 -21.75 7.09
N ASN A 327 -15.06 -20.77 7.18
CA ASN A 327 -16.25 -20.62 6.33
C ASN A 327 -16.01 -19.74 5.09
N ARG A 328 -14.83 -19.19 4.92
CA ARG A 328 -14.42 -18.32 3.79
C ARG A 328 -15.28 -17.07 3.58
N GLU A 329 -15.95 -16.61 4.63
CA GLU A 329 -16.73 -15.38 4.57
C GLU A 329 -15.81 -14.17 4.34
N ARG A 330 -16.14 -13.35 3.35
CA ARG A 330 -15.32 -12.21 2.90
C ARG A 330 -14.88 -11.28 4.05
N MET A 331 -15.84 -10.87 4.88
CA MET A 331 -15.55 -9.94 5.99
C MET A 331 -14.82 -10.59 7.15
N SER A 332 -15.05 -11.88 7.40
CA SER A 332 -14.34 -12.66 8.41
C SER A 332 -12.87 -12.89 7.99
N CYS A 333 -12.61 -13.21 6.72
CA CYS A 333 -11.25 -13.29 6.18
C CYS A 333 -10.52 -11.93 6.28
N PHE A 334 -11.21 -10.82 6.01
CA PHE A 334 -10.64 -9.49 6.19
C PHE A 334 -10.36 -9.15 7.65
N ALA A 335 -11.20 -9.64 8.58
CA ALA A 335 -10.96 -9.48 10.02
C ALA A 335 -9.74 -10.28 10.48
N ALA A 336 -9.55 -11.52 10.00
CA ALA A 336 -8.37 -12.34 10.27
C ALA A 336 -7.10 -11.63 9.78
N PHE A 337 -7.08 -11.18 8.52
CA PHE A 337 -5.96 -10.38 7.98
C PHE A 337 -5.59 -9.20 8.89
N LYS A 338 -6.58 -8.41 9.33
CA LYS A 338 -6.30 -7.27 10.22
C LYS A 338 -5.78 -7.69 11.59
N HIS A 339 -6.29 -8.81 12.10
CA HIS A 339 -5.92 -9.32 13.43
C HIS A 339 -4.49 -9.87 13.47
N ASN A 340 -3.85 -10.17 12.32
CA ASN A 340 -2.43 -10.53 12.25
C ASN A 340 -1.50 -9.50 12.87
N ASN A 341 -1.91 -8.24 12.95
CA ASN A 341 -1.19 -7.23 13.68
C ASN A 341 -0.97 -7.61 15.17
N TRP A 342 -1.98 -8.20 15.81
CA TRP A 342 -1.87 -8.68 17.19
C TRP A 342 -0.93 -9.87 17.30
N LEU A 343 -1.00 -10.82 16.36
CA LEU A 343 -0.08 -11.95 16.31
C LEU A 343 1.38 -11.48 16.30
N GLY A 344 1.74 -10.57 15.40
CA GLY A 344 3.08 -10.00 15.33
C GLY A 344 3.45 -9.21 16.60
N GLY A 345 2.49 -8.40 17.09
CA GLY A 345 2.71 -7.54 18.27
C GLY A 345 2.95 -8.32 19.57
N VAL A 346 2.19 -9.39 19.84
CA VAL A 346 2.37 -10.19 21.07
C VAL A 346 3.65 -11.02 21.01
N LEU A 347 4.05 -11.51 19.83
CA LEU A 347 5.32 -12.19 19.65
C LEU A 347 6.49 -11.24 19.91
N PHE A 348 6.47 -10.03 19.35
CA PHE A 348 7.46 -9.00 19.62
C PHE A 348 7.49 -8.61 21.11
N ALA A 349 6.32 -8.43 21.73
CA ALA A 349 6.23 -8.11 23.16
C ALA A 349 6.88 -9.20 24.04
N GLY A 350 6.71 -10.47 23.67
CA GLY A 350 7.38 -11.59 24.35
C GLY A 350 8.91 -11.54 24.23
N ILE A 351 9.45 -11.23 23.03
CA ILE A 351 10.88 -11.04 22.80
C ILE A 351 11.39 -9.85 23.61
N ALA A 352 10.74 -8.70 23.52
CA ALA A 352 11.14 -7.48 24.22
C ALA A 352 11.09 -7.66 25.75
N ALA A 353 10.06 -8.31 26.28
CA ALA A 353 9.91 -8.60 27.69
C ALA A 353 11.00 -9.56 28.19
N HIS A 354 11.36 -10.60 27.41
CA HIS A 354 12.46 -11.46 27.78
C HIS A 354 13.74 -10.66 28.01
N TYR A 355 14.12 -9.82 27.06
CA TYR A 355 15.34 -9.00 27.18
C TYR A 355 15.27 -7.95 28.30
N ALA A 356 14.08 -7.43 28.60
CA ALA A 356 13.91 -6.44 29.65
C ALA A 356 14.04 -7.02 31.09
N PHE A 357 13.65 -8.30 31.29
CA PHE A 357 13.50 -8.85 32.62
C PHE A 357 14.46 -10.04 32.93
N PHE A 358 15.12 -10.64 31.93
CA PHE A 358 15.94 -11.83 32.11
C PHE A 358 17.42 -11.64 31.71
N ARG A 359 17.85 -10.41 31.51
CA ARG A 359 19.25 -10.05 31.23
C ARG A 359 19.81 -9.02 32.17
#